data_3dbeb222cfeab0c69e4851beeea476e3
#
_entry.id   3dbeb222cfeab0c69e4851beeea476e3
#
_cell.length_a   1.000
_cell.length_b   1.000
_cell.length_c   1.000
_cell.angle_alpha   90.00
_cell.angle_beta   90.00
_cell.angle_gamma   90.00
#
_symmetry.space_group_name_H-M   'P 1'
#
loop_
_entity.id
_entity.type
_entity.pdbx_description
1 polymer ?
#
loop_
_entity_poly.entity_id
_entity_poly.type
_entity_poly.pdbx_seq_one_letter_code
_entity_poly.pdbx_strand_id
1 'polypeptide(L)'
;TPIIVLSLPSLVVRFLQHSSNDPVKALGFNNEAPNPSCATFESCLFCEFFAIHIDFEDIHKLLSLKEALLKSSMIRDDPEYHLLSIEPSLFRIDEIINILKGKDNRVIELVDDAEQKIKMQIYNEYWDEHINFLTVASESNRKSLSL
;
A
#
# COMPACT_ATOMS: atom_id res chain seq x y z
N THR A 1 -9.24 17.32 -9.22
CA THR A 1 -8.91 16.63 -7.95
C THR A 1 -7.50 17.02 -7.54
N PRO A 2 -7.30 17.58 -6.36
CA PRO A 2 -5.97 17.99 -5.94
C PRO A 2 -5.05 16.77 -5.76
N ILE A 3 -3.83 16.88 -6.27
CA ILE A 3 -2.78 15.91 -6.05
C ILE A 3 -1.99 16.39 -4.85
N ILE A 4 -1.89 15.56 -3.81
CA ILE A 4 -0.98 15.85 -2.72
C ILE A 4 0.36 15.22 -3.04
N VAL A 5 1.34 16.08 -3.12
CA VAL A 5 2.74 15.72 -3.20
C VAL A 5 3.23 15.54 -1.77
N LEU A 6 3.54 14.31 -1.41
CA LEU A 6 4.06 13.99 -0.10
C LEU A 6 5.57 14.23 -0.09
N SER A 7 5.94 15.36 0.50
CA SER A 7 7.35 15.72 0.62
C SER A 7 7.85 15.42 2.02
N LEU A 8 8.72 14.40 2.16
CA LEU A 8 9.44 14.10 3.40
C LEU A 8 10.92 13.88 3.11
N PRO A 9 11.71 14.82 3.40
CA PRO A 9 11.71 16.25 3.16
C PRO A 9 11.55 16.60 1.70
N SER A 10 11.17 15.73 0.83
CA SER A 10 10.79 15.92 -0.58
C SER A 10 10.19 14.64 -1.14
N LEU A 11 9.03 14.23 -0.66
CA LEU A 11 8.37 13.06 -1.19
C LEU A 11 7.25 13.45 -2.14
N VAL A 12 7.53 13.35 -3.43
CA VAL A 12 6.52 13.42 -4.47
C VAL A 12 6.16 12.01 -4.84
N VAL A 13 4.92 11.63 -4.62
CA VAL A 13 4.47 10.26 -4.82
C VAL A 13 3.41 10.26 -5.90
N ARG A 14 3.68 9.66 -7.05
CA ARG A 14 2.69 9.52 -8.12
C ARG A 14 2.20 8.09 -8.22
N PHE A 15 0.97 7.87 -7.80
CA PHE A 15 0.26 6.62 -7.97
C PHE A 15 -0.06 6.34 -9.44
N LEU A 16 0.16 7.28 -10.28
CA LEU A 16 -0.28 7.23 -11.65
C LEU A 16 0.89 7.35 -12.58
N GLN A 17 1.12 6.27 -13.25
CA GLN A 17 1.82 6.29 -14.52
C GLN A 17 3.31 6.54 -14.51
N HIS A 18 3.91 5.79 -15.34
CA HIS A 18 5.17 6.01 -15.98
C HIS A 18 5.61 7.46 -15.97
N SER A 19 6.22 7.90 -14.90
CA SER A 19 7.12 8.99 -15.07
C SER A 19 8.21 8.46 -15.99
N SER A 20 8.63 9.24 -16.94
CA SER A 20 9.80 8.98 -17.78
C SER A 20 11.09 8.91 -16.94
N ASN A 21 10.99 8.99 -15.62
CA ASN A 21 12.10 8.94 -14.68
C ASN A 21 12.21 7.57 -14.04
N ASP A 22 13.42 7.07 -13.94
CA ASP A 22 13.68 5.84 -13.21
C ASP A 22 13.26 5.97 -11.75
N PRO A 23 12.74 4.91 -11.13
CA PRO A 23 12.36 4.97 -9.72
C PRO A 23 13.58 5.25 -8.85
N VAL A 24 13.43 6.23 -7.94
CA VAL A 24 14.48 6.65 -7.03
C VAL A 24 13.98 6.52 -5.60
N LYS A 25 14.76 5.85 -4.75
CA LYS A 25 14.43 5.69 -3.35
C LYS A 25 14.42 7.06 -2.66
N ALA A 26 13.33 7.38 -1.98
CA ALA A 26 13.17 8.66 -1.31
C ALA A 26 14.19 8.81 -0.16
N LEU A 27 14.65 10.02 0.05
CA LEU A 27 15.54 10.34 1.16
C LEU A 27 14.83 10.09 2.50
N GLY A 28 15.57 9.57 3.46
CA GLY A 28 15.04 9.26 4.79
C GLY A 28 14.72 7.79 4.99
N PHE A 29 14.72 6.96 3.95
CA PHE A 29 14.61 5.53 4.08
C PHE A 29 16.00 4.90 4.17
N ASN A 30 16.16 3.96 5.11
CA ASN A 30 17.43 3.25 5.27
C ASN A 30 17.64 2.23 4.14
N ASN A 31 18.82 1.63 4.10
CA ASN A 31 19.15 0.65 3.08
C ASN A 31 18.32 -0.64 3.15
N GLU A 32 17.65 -0.89 4.28
CA GLU A 32 16.80 -2.05 4.49
C GLU A 32 15.40 -1.88 3.91
N ALA A 33 14.97 -0.64 3.67
CA ALA A 33 13.69 -0.39 3.04
C ALA A 33 13.69 -0.91 1.58
N PRO A 34 12.55 -1.40 1.07
CA PRO A 34 12.47 -1.90 -0.29
C PRO A 34 12.93 -0.88 -1.33
N ASN A 35 13.69 -1.33 -2.31
CA ASN A 35 14.07 -0.49 -3.42
C ASN A 35 12.85 -0.23 -4.32
N PRO A 36 12.58 1.01 -4.71
CA PRO A 36 11.44 1.30 -5.56
C PRO A 36 11.59 0.65 -6.94
N SER A 37 10.47 0.13 -7.44
CA SER A 37 10.39 -0.47 -8.77
C SER A 37 9.03 -0.20 -9.35
N CYS A 38 8.97 0.20 -10.61
CA CYS A 38 7.69 0.40 -11.29
C CYS A 38 6.99 -0.92 -11.62
N ALA A 39 7.68 -2.05 -11.46
CA ALA A 39 7.12 -3.37 -11.69
C ALA A 39 6.26 -3.88 -10.53
N THR A 40 6.51 -3.38 -9.31
CA THR A 40 5.76 -3.77 -8.11
C THR A 40 5.17 -2.52 -7.46
N PHE A 41 3.85 -2.55 -7.24
CA PHE A 41 3.14 -1.39 -6.69
C PHE A 41 3.59 -1.07 -5.26
N GLU A 42 3.79 -2.08 -4.43
CA GLU A 42 4.19 -1.91 -3.03
C GLU A 42 5.54 -1.22 -2.90
N SER A 43 6.46 -1.43 -3.83
CA SER A 43 7.76 -0.75 -3.77
C SER A 43 7.68 0.71 -4.23
N CYS A 44 6.64 1.10 -4.98
CA CYS A 44 6.40 2.50 -5.32
C CYS A 44 6.20 3.38 -4.09
N LEU A 45 5.77 2.81 -2.97
CA LEU A 45 5.59 3.53 -1.71
C LEU A 45 6.88 4.19 -1.23
N PHE A 46 8.03 3.68 -1.64
CA PHE A 46 9.36 4.15 -1.21
C PHE A 46 10.05 5.01 -2.27
N CYS A 47 9.34 5.33 -3.36
CA CYS A 47 9.88 6.14 -4.45
C CYS A 47 9.65 7.63 -4.17
N GLU A 48 10.63 8.49 -4.48
CA GLU A 48 10.46 9.93 -4.33
C GLU A 48 9.42 10.52 -5.27
N PHE A 49 9.05 9.79 -6.32
CA PHE A 49 8.03 10.22 -7.28
C PHE A 49 6.62 9.70 -6.98
N PHE A 50 6.43 9.08 -5.83
CA PHE A 50 5.11 8.57 -5.43
C PHE A 50 4.13 9.73 -5.15
N ALA A 51 2.98 9.79 -5.85
CA ALA A 51 1.93 10.81 -5.66
C ALA A 51 0.56 10.18 -5.49
N ILE A 52 -0.27 10.77 -4.67
CA ILE A 52 -1.62 10.27 -4.39
C ILE A 52 -2.62 11.43 -4.54
N HIS A 53 -3.75 11.14 -5.20
CA HIS A 53 -4.86 12.09 -5.26
C HIS A 53 -5.69 12.00 -3.97
N ILE A 54 -6.23 13.14 -3.55
CA ILE A 54 -7.19 13.14 -2.46
C ILE A 54 -8.56 12.81 -3.03
N ASP A 55 -8.77 11.54 -3.31
CA ASP A 55 -10.07 11.02 -3.71
C ASP A 55 -10.26 9.61 -3.15
N PHE A 56 -11.49 9.13 -3.20
CA PHE A 56 -11.84 7.83 -2.68
C PHE A 56 -11.07 6.70 -3.38
N GLU A 57 -10.93 6.78 -4.70
CA GLU A 57 -10.31 5.72 -5.49
C GLU A 57 -8.85 5.47 -5.09
N ASP A 58 -8.06 6.52 -4.97
CA ASP A 58 -6.65 6.37 -4.60
C ASP A 58 -6.48 5.92 -3.15
N ILE A 59 -7.30 6.44 -2.23
CA ILE A 59 -7.26 6.03 -0.82
C ILE A 59 -7.73 4.59 -0.67
N HIS A 60 -8.79 4.20 -1.37
CA HIS A 60 -9.30 2.83 -1.37
C HIS A 60 -8.28 1.86 -1.95
N LYS A 61 -7.57 2.28 -3.01
CA LYS A 61 -6.49 1.51 -3.61
C LYS A 61 -5.33 1.29 -2.63
N LEU A 62 -4.95 2.33 -1.89
CA LEU A 62 -3.89 2.25 -0.89
C LEU A 62 -4.27 1.32 0.26
N LEU A 63 -5.49 1.42 0.78
CA LEU A 63 -5.97 0.56 1.86
C LEU A 63 -6.23 -0.86 1.40
N SER A 64 -6.62 -1.06 0.14
CA SER A 64 -6.72 -2.40 -0.45
C SER A 64 -5.34 -3.05 -0.56
N LEU A 65 -4.31 -2.28 -0.90
CA LEU A 65 -2.92 -2.77 -0.86
C LEU A 65 -2.54 -3.22 0.56
N LYS A 66 -2.89 -2.45 1.57
CA LYS A 66 -2.63 -2.83 2.97
C LYS A 66 -3.26 -4.19 3.28
N GLU A 67 -4.50 -4.41 2.88
CA GLU A 67 -5.18 -5.68 3.06
C GLU A 67 -4.48 -6.82 2.32
N ALA A 68 -4.03 -6.57 1.09
CA ALA A 68 -3.28 -7.56 0.32
C ALA A 68 -1.97 -7.95 1.02
N LEU A 69 -1.26 -6.99 1.57
CA LEU A 69 -0.02 -7.24 2.31
C LEU A 69 -0.27 -8.05 3.58
N LEU A 70 -1.34 -7.73 4.32
CA LEU A 70 -1.72 -8.49 5.53
C LEU A 70 -2.06 -9.94 5.19
N LYS A 71 -2.83 -10.17 4.14
CA LYS A 71 -3.17 -11.52 3.69
C LYS A 71 -1.94 -12.28 3.17
N SER A 72 -1.07 -11.61 2.45
CA SER A 72 0.18 -12.19 1.98
C SER A 72 1.06 -12.66 3.14
N SER A 73 1.11 -11.90 4.23
CA SER A 73 1.89 -12.25 5.41
C SER A 73 1.38 -13.52 6.10
N MET A 74 0.09 -13.83 5.96
CA MET A 74 -0.49 -15.06 6.54
C MET A 74 -0.15 -16.32 5.76
N ILE A 75 0.17 -16.18 4.48
CA ILE A 75 0.43 -17.31 3.58
C ILE A 75 1.90 -17.64 3.54
N ARG A 76 2.73 -16.64 3.57
CA ARG A 76 4.17 -16.77 3.37
C ARG A 76 4.88 -16.84 4.71
N ASP A 77 5.33 -18.04 5.05
CA ASP A 77 6.10 -18.27 6.29
C ASP A 77 7.59 -18.01 6.02
N ASP A 78 7.91 -16.77 5.79
CA ASP A 78 9.27 -16.28 5.50
C ASP A 78 9.53 -15.04 6.36
N PRO A 79 10.19 -15.22 7.52
CA PRO A 79 10.46 -14.12 8.45
C PRO A 79 11.27 -12.99 7.84
N GLU A 80 12.22 -13.30 6.96
CA GLU A 80 13.04 -12.28 6.30
C GLU A 80 12.20 -11.44 5.35
N TYR A 81 11.37 -12.06 4.53
CA TYR A 81 10.45 -11.34 3.64
C TYR A 81 9.49 -10.47 4.43
N HIS A 82 8.96 -10.98 5.52
CA HIS A 82 8.05 -10.25 6.38
C HIS A 82 8.73 -9.00 6.95
N LEU A 83 9.94 -9.16 7.48
CA LEU A 83 10.69 -8.07 8.10
C LEU A 83 11.18 -7.03 7.09
N LEU A 84 11.61 -7.46 5.91
CA LEU A 84 12.22 -6.57 4.91
C LEU A 84 11.24 -5.96 3.90
N SER A 85 10.06 -6.55 3.76
CA SER A 85 9.08 -6.10 2.77
C SER A 85 7.72 -5.77 3.35
N ILE A 86 7.12 -6.68 4.11
CA ILE A 86 5.75 -6.50 4.60
C ILE A 86 5.67 -5.40 5.67
N GLU A 87 6.44 -5.53 6.74
CA GLU A 87 6.40 -4.56 7.83
C GLU A 87 6.74 -3.13 7.39
N PRO A 88 7.81 -2.90 6.62
CA PRO A 88 8.10 -1.55 6.14
C PRO A 88 6.99 -0.97 5.27
N SER A 89 6.37 -1.80 4.42
CA SER A 89 5.28 -1.35 3.55
C SER A 89 4.03 -0.99 4.34
N LEU A 90 3.65 -1.80 5.34
CA LEU A 90 2.52 -1.49 6.22
C LEU A 90 2.76 -0.19 7.00
N PHE A 91 3.94 -0.04 7.55
CA PHE A 91 4.32 1.17 8.28
C PHE A 91 4.25 2.41 7.37
N ARG A 92 4.74 2.28 6.13
CA ARG A 92 4.72 3.37 5.17
C ARG A 92 3.30 3.78 4.78
N ILE A 93 2.40 2.81 4.59
CA ILE A 93 0.99 3.11 4.29
C ILE A 93 0.36 3.91 5.42
N ASP A 94 0.56 3.49 6.66
CA ASP A 94 0.03 4.21 7.82
C ASP A 94 0.61 5.61 7.93
N GLU A 95 1.89 5.78 7.65
CA GLU A 95 2.55 7.08 7.61
C GLU A 95 1.92 7.99 6.54
N ILE A 96 1.71 7.46 5.34
CA ILE A 96 1.08 8.22 4.25
C ILE A 96 -0.33 8.67 4.65
N ILE A 97 -1.14 7.78 5.20
CA ILE A 97 -2.49 8.10 5.65
C ILE A 97 -2.47 9.20 6.72
N ASN A 98 -1.56 9.12 7.68
CA ASN A 98 -1.44 10.13 8.72
C ASN A 98 -1.02 11.49 8.18
N ILE A 99 -0.10 11.51 7.23
CA ILE A 99 0.32 12.75 6.56
C ILE A 99 -0.86 13.38 5.81
N LEU A 100 -1.62 12.58 5.07
CA LEU A 100 -2.78 13.03 4.33
C LEU A 100 -3.86 13.62 5.25
N LYS A 101 -4.13 12.96 6.38
CA LYS A 101 -5.09 13.44 7.38
C LYS A 101 -4.69 14.81 7.95
N GLY A 102 -3.40 15.03 8.12
CA GLY A 102 -2.87 16.31 8.60
C GLY A 102 -2.92 17.42 7.57
N LYS A 103 -3.02 17.10 6.29
CA LYS A 103 -3.03 18.09 5.20
C LYS A 103 -4.43 18.48 4.74
N ASP A 104 -5.41 17.59 4.85
CA ASP A 104 -6.76 17.83 4.38
C ASP A 104 -7.77 17.04 5.21
N ASN A 105 -8.71 17.74 5.83
CA ASN A 105 -9.74 17.12 6.69
C ASN A 105 -10.66 16.16 5.93
N ARG A 106 -10.82 16.33 4.61
CA ARG A 106 -11.63 15.42 3.79
C ARG A 106 -11.08 14.01 3.79
N VAL A 107 -9.78 13.85 4.01
CA VAL A 107 -9.14 12.53 4.04
C VAL A 107 -9.71 11.66 5.15
N ILE A 108 -10.08 12.23 6.28
CA ILE A 108 -10.63 11.48 7.42
C ILE A 108 -11.88 10.70 7.00
N GLU A 109 -12.82 11.37 6.33
CA GLU A 109 -14.04 10.72 5.83
C GLU A 109 -13.74 9.71 4.73
N LEU A 110 -12.85 10.06 3.81
CA LEU A 110 -12.46 9.16 2.71
C LEU A 110 -11.82 7.88 3.25
N VAL A 111 -10.97 7.99 4.26
CA VAL A 111 -10.35 6.82 4.91
C VAL A 111 -11.41 5.99 5.62
N ASP A 112 -12.32 6.61 6.36
CA ASP A 112 -13.39 5.88 7.04
C ASP A 112 -14.26 5.11 6.05
N ASP A 113 -14.66 5.74 4.96
CA ASP A 113 -15.46 5.11 3.91
C ASP A 113 -14.72 3.93 3.27
N ALA A 114 -13.44 4.12 2.96
CA ALA A 114 -12.63 3.07 2.37
C ALA A 114 -12.43 1.89 3.34
N GLU A 115 -12.17 2.16 4.61
CA GLU A 115 -12.05 1.11 5.64
C GLU A 115 -13.34 0.32 5.79
N GLN A 116 -14.49 0.98 5.73
CA GLN A 116 -15.79 0.32 5.75
C GLN A 116 -15.96 -0.63 4.57
N LYS A 117 -15.60 -0.19 3.37
CA LYS A 117 -15.65 -1.04 2.17
C LYS A 117 -14.75 -2.27 2.33
N ILE A 118 -13.56 -2.10 2.87
CA ILE A 118 -12.62 -3.21 3.08
C ILE A 118 -13.18 -4.20 4.10
N LYS A 119 -13.80 -3.74 5.17
CA LYS A 119 -14.48 -4.62 6.14
C LYS A 119 -15.60 -5.42 5.50
N MET A 120 -16.27 -4.86 4.48
CA MET A 120 -17.29 -5.55 3.71
C MET A 120 -16.71 -6.41 2.58
N GLN A 121 -15.39 -6.54 2.52
CA GLN A 121 -14.67 -7.28 1.48
C GLN A 121 -14.89 -6.69 0.08
N ILE A 122 -15.06 -5.40 0.01
CA ILE A 122 -15.13 -4.65 -1.24
C ILE A 122 -13.80 -3.92 -1.43
N TYR A 123 -13.02 -4.39 -2.38
CA TYR A 123 -11.66 -3.91 -2.62
C TYR A 123 -11.59 -3.07 -3.89
N ASN A 124 -10.57 -2.24 -4.01
CA ASN A 124 -10.31 -1.52 -5.25
C ASN A 124 -10.03 -2.50 -6.39
N GLU A 125 -10.54 -2.21 -7.58
CA GLU A 125 -10.45 -3.08 -8.75
C GLU A 125 -9.02 -3.54 -9.06
N TYR A 126 -8.05 -2.69 -8.82
CA TYR A 126 -6.65 -3.03 -9.07
C TYR A 126 -6.17 -4.22 -8.23
N TRP A 127 -6.70 -4.38 -7.00
CA TRP A 127 -6.25 -5.41 -6.05
C TRP A 127 -7.26 -6.54 -5.87
N ASP A 128 -8.45 -6.40 -6.39
CA ASP A 128 -9.56 -7.32 -6.06
C ASP A 128 -9.25 -8.77 -6.40
N GLU A 129 -8.79 -9.05 -7.61
CA GLU A 129 -8.44 -10.41 -8.02
C GLU A 129 -7.30 -10.98 -7.18
N HIS A 130 -6.29 -10.17 -6.91
CA HIS A 130 -5.14 -10.58 -6.12
C HIS A 130 -5.54 -10.91 -4.69
N ILE A 131 -6.36 -10.09 -4.07
CA ILE A 131 -6.84 -10.33 -2.70
C ILE A 131 -7.71 -11.59 -2.65
N ASN A 132 -8.58 -11.80 -3.62
CA ASN A 132 -9.39 -13.01 -3.70
C ASN A 132 -8.52 -14.26 -3.84
N PHE A 133 -7.49 -14.21 -4.66
CA PHE A 133 -6.51 -15.30 -4.78
C PHE A 133 -5.83 -15.57 -3.44
N LEU A 134 -5.38 -14.54 -2.74
CA LEU A 134 -4.73 -14.69 -1.44
C LEU A 134 -5.69 -15.26 -0.39
N THR A 135 -6.95 -14.89 -0.43
CA THR A 135 -7.97 -15.41 0.49
C THR A 135 -8.16 -16.91 0.30
N VAL A 136 -8.28 -17.36 -0.95
CA VAL A 136 -8.43 -18.79 -1.26
C VAL A 136 -7.17 -19.57 -0.85
N ALA A 137 -5.99 -19.03 -1.12
CA ALA A 137 -4.73 -19.67 -0.74
C ALA A 137 -4.57 -19.78 0.78
N SER A 138 -4.99 -18.75 1.52
CA SER A 138 -4.99 -18.75 2.98
C SER A 138 -5.92 -19.83 3.56
N GLU A 139 -7.12 -19.96 3.01
CA GLU A 139 -8.09 -20.98 3.43
C GLU A 139 -7.56 -22.40 3.15
N SER A 140 -6.93 -22.60 2.01
CA SER A 140 -6.31 -23.89 1.66
C SER A 140 -5.20 -24.27 2.64
N ASN A 141 -4.35 -23.33 3.04
CA ASN A 141 -3.33 -23.55 4.04
C ASN A 141 -3.91 -23.91 5.40
N ARG A 142 -4.99 -23.27 5.81
CA ARG A 142 -5.69 -23.59 7.07
C ARG A 142 -6.21 -25.01 7.06
N LYS A 143 -6.81 -25.46 5.97
CA LYS A 143 -7.33 -26.82 5.83
C LYS A 143 -6.21 -27.85 5.88
N SER A 144 -5.05 -27.54 5.34
CA SER A 144 -3.87 -28.43 5.39
C SER A 144 -3.32 -28.59 6.81
N LEU A 145 -3.46 -27.55 7.64
CA LEU A 145 -2.94 -27.54 9.01
C LEU A 145 -3.92 -28.12 10.03
N SER A 146 -5.19 -28.31 9.66
CA SER A 146 -6.24 -28.78 10.58
C SER A 146 -6.52 -30.27 10.52
N LEU A 147 -5.57 -31.06 10.02
CA LEU A 147 -5.66 -32.54 10.04
C LEU A 147 -5.29 -33.11 11.39
#